data_f45027f82a072b274477a37b941e0ca8
#
_entry.id   f45027f82a072b274477a37b941e0ca8
#
_cell.length_a   1.000
_cell.length_b   1.000
_cell.length_c   1.000
_cell.angle_alpha   90.00
_cell.angle_beta   90.00
_cell.angle_gamma   90.00
#
_symmetry.space_group_name_H-M   'P 1'
#
loop_
_entity.id
_entity.type
_entity.pdbx_description
1 polymer ?
#
loop_
_entity_poly.entity_id
_entity_poly.type
_entity_poly.pdbx_seq_one_letter_code
_entity_poly.pdbx_strand_id
1 'polypeptide(L)'
;LHQQNGKLELSTKTNGYEAQSLAELKERKLPFAKLDPAQVRKLYPMYNPKSFKWALYHSDGGMIWASRAVAAAASLAQRKGVRVRSNVKVVSIQKDKTGIKSVKDAAGKTWEAEKFLFCGGYWSPELLKSYGIPFKITRQEQLFLRPLFNRGRYRPEHFPVFASLTQGFYGFPVHVQGFIKLGDHRKGAKVLKVDREDLRTCSPKFEKNCRAFLKKTIPELAKFEDFEGHVCWYDNTPDDDFIMDRLPDVPNGFIAAGFSGHGFKFAPVVGKSMAELMVTGKPELNLHRFRLTRFKLKK
;
A
#
# COMPACT_ATOMS: atom_id res chain seq x y z
N LEU A 1 -16.12 -1.87 5.66
CA LEU A 1 -14.82 -2.06 5.01
C LEU A 1 -13.85 -0.91 5.28
N HIS A 2 -14.38 0.29 5.44
CA HIS A 2 -13.66 1.50 5.83
C HIS A 2 -14.16 1.97 7.19
N GLN A 3 -13.24 2.46 8.03
CA GLN A 3 -13.55 3.10 9.30
C GLN A 3 -12.84 4.45 9.33
N GLN A 4 -13.61 5.52 9.37
CA GLN A 4 -13.14 6.88 9.52
C GLN A 4 -12.91 7.15 11.01
N ASN A 5 -11.66 7.12 11.44
CA ASN A 5 -11.26 7.31 12.84
C ASN A 5 -10.16 8.37 12.99
N GLY A 6 -9.99 9.19 11.97
CA GLY A 6 -8.96 10.21 11.91
C GLY A 6 -7.55 9.66 11.67
N LYS A 7 -6.67 10.55 11.25
CA LYS A 7 -5.23 10.30 11.12
C LYS A 7 -4.44 11.36 11.86
N LEU A 8 -3.51 10.93 12.71
CA LEU A 8 -2.57 11.77 13.47
C LEU A 8 -1.16 11.58 12.92
N GLU A 9 -0.57 12.60 12.33
CA GLU A 9 0.80 12.60 11.83
C GLU A 9 1.70 13.37 12.79
N LEU A 10 2.68 12.69 13.38
CA LEU A 10 3.60 13.24 14.38
C LEU A 10 4.89 13.71 13.70
N SER A 11 5.19 14.99 13.77
CA SER A 11 6.39 15.56 13.18
C SER A 11 7.46 15.91 14.21
N THR A 12 8.69 15.46 13.94
CA THR A 12 9.88 15.81 14.73
C THR A 12 10.63 17.02 14.15
N LYS A 13 10.20 17.52 12.99
CA LYS A 13 10.82 18.61 12.24
C LYS A 13 9.80 19.69 11.89
N THR A 14 10.26 20.87 11.57
CA THR A 14 9.43 21.97 11.03
C THR A 14 9.13 21.83 9.55
N ASN A 15 9.95 21.06 8.84
CA ASN A 15 9.85 20.71 7.42
C ASN A 15 9.79 19.18 7.26
N GLY A 16 9.52 18.70 6.06
CA GLY A 16 9.44 17.27 5.75
C GLY A 16 8.04 16.85 5.33
N TYR A 17 7.77 15.54 5.38
CA TYR A 17 6.55 14.96 4.85
C TYR A 17 5.27 15.56 5.49
N GLU A 18 5.24 15.67 6.81
CA GLU A 18 4.06 16.17 7.54
C GLU A 18 3.80 17.67 7.24
N ALA A 19 4.85 18.45 6.99
CA ALA A 19 4.72 19.85 6.59
C ALA A 19 4.21 20.00 5.14
N GLN A 20 4.63 19.11 4.24
CA GLN A 20 4.09 19.05 2.88
C GLN A 20 2.63 18.64 2.90
N SER A 21 2.26 17.61 3.68
CA SER A 21 0.86 17.22 3.88
C SER A 21 -0.01 18.37 4.38
N LEU A 22 0.50 19.15 5.35
CA LEU A 22 -0.20 20.34 5.85
C LEU A 22 -0.40 21.41 4.76
N ALA A 23 0.60 21.65 3.92
CA ALA A 23 0.51 22.59 2.80
C ALA A 23 -0.55 22.16 1.78
N GLU A 24 -0.54 20.89 1.38
CA GLU A 24 -1.54 20.31 0.46
C GLU A 24 -2.97 20.39 1.01
N LEU A 25 -3.18 20.08 2.29
CA LEU A 25 -4.50 20.20 2.89
C LEU A 25 -5.00 21.64 2.90
N LYS A 26 -4.12 22.61 3.18
CA LYS A 26 -4.45 24.03 3.13
C LYS A 26 -4.81 24.49 1.73
N GLU A 27 -3.99 24.16 0.73
CA GLU A 27 -4.20 24.53 -0.67
C GLU A 27 -5.54 23.99 -1.18
N ARG A 28 -5.85 22.74 -0.83
CA ARG A 28 -7.09 22.06 -1.25
C ARG A 28 -8.30 22.40 -0.37
N LYS A 29 -8.14 23.26 0.64
CA LYS A 29 -9.20 23.65 1.59
C LYS A 29 -9.86 22.45 2.27
N LEU A 30 -9.07 21.41 2.56
CA LEU A 30 -9.52 20.21 3.26
C LEU A 30 -9.42 20.41 4.77
N PRO A 31 -10.28 19.78 5.59
CA PRO A 31 -10.28 19.95 7.04
C PRO A 31 -9.02 19.34 7.67
N PHE A 32 -8.38 20.09 8.55
CA PHE A 32 -7.24 19.65 9.36
C PHE A 32 -7.16 20.45 10.65
N ALA A 33 -6.41 19.91 11.63
CA ALA A 33 -5.94 20.63 12.81
C ALA A 33 -4.43 20.46 12.97
N LYS A 34 -3.72 21.57 13.17
CA LYS A 34 -2.33 21.53 13.59
C LYS A 34 -2.32 21.59 15.11
N LEU A 35 -1.78 20.57 15.76
CA LEU A 35 -1.78 20.38 17.21
C LEU A 35 -0.36 20.50 17.76
N ASP A 36 -0.23 21.16 18.91
CA ASP A 36 0.97 21.12 19.72
C ASP A 36 1.02 19.84 20.59
N PRO A 37 2.16 19.51 21.20
CA PRO A 37 2.31 18.30 22.01
C PRO A 37 1.37 18.23 23.23
N ALA A 38 1.00 19.36 23.83
CA ALA A 38 0.09 19.40 24.98
C ALA A 38 -1.36 19.08 24.54
N GLN A 39 -1.78 19.62 23.40
CA GLN A 39 -3.06 19.32 22.79
C GLN A 39 -3.18 17.83 22.40
N VAL A 40 -2.12 17.26 21.79
CA VAL A 40 -2.11 15.82 21.48
C VAL A 40 -2.20 15.00 22.77
N ARG A 41 -1.45 15.35 23.82
CA ARG A 41 -1.50 14.66 25.11
C ARG A 41 -2.88 14.70 25.77
N LYS A 42 -3.59 15.81 25.64
CA LYS A 42 -4.96 15.95 26.15
C LYS A 42 -5.95 15.05 25.40
N LEU A 43 -5.85 14.99 24.07
CA LEU A 43 -6.76 14.19 23.23
C LEU A 43 -6.39 12.69 23.27
N TYR A 44 -5.13 12.39 23.26
CA TYR A 44 -4.56 11.05 23.13
C TYR A 44 -3.47 10.81 24.20
N PRO A 45 -3.85 10.52 25.45
CA PRO A 45 -2.90 10.49 26.59
C PRO A 45 -1.81 9.43 26.50
N MET A 46 -1.92 8.46 25.57
CA MET A 46 -0.92 7.43 25.35
C MET A 46 0.34 7.93 24.65
N TYR A 47 0.29 9.06 23.94
CA TYR A 47 1.46 9.61 23.27
C TYR A 47 2.36 10.37 24.24
N ASN A 48 3.68 10.20 24.08
CA ASN A 48 4.69 10.97 24.79
C ASN A 48 4.87 12.33 24.12
N PRO A 49 4.49 13.46 24.75
CA PRO A 49 4.57 14.79 24.13
C PRO A 49 6.01 15.24 23.84
N LYS A 50 7.02 14.62 24.46
CA LYS A 50 8.44 14.93 24.22
C LYS A 50 8.99 14.27 22.95
N SER A 51 8.23 13.43 22.28
CA SER A 51 8.69 12.64 21.12
C SER A 51 8.51 13.32 19.77
N PHE A 52 7.76 14.41 19.69
CA PHE A 52 7.50 15.17 18.48
C PHE A 52 7.40 16.68 18.78
N LYS A 53 7.48 17.52 17.74
CA LYS A 53 7.40 18.98 17.87
C LYS A 53 5.98 19.50 17.65
N TRP A 54 5.23 18.87 16.77
CA TRP A 54 3.85 19.19 16.42
C TRP A 54 3.20 17.99 15.74
N ALA A 55 1.90 18.01 15.60
CA ALA A 55 1.16 16.99 14.89
C ALA A 55 0.14 17.60 13.92
N LEU A 56 -0.11 16.88 12.83
CA LEU A 56 -1.20 17.16 11.91
C LEU A 56 -2.30 16.12 12.13
N TYR A 57 -3.49 16.59 12.44
CA TYR A 57 -4.67 15.73 12.52
C TYR A 57 -5.66 16.09 11.41
N HIS A 58 -6.23 15.08 10.77
CA HIS A 58 -7.35 15.26 9.86
C HIS A 58 -8.39 14.16 10.08
N SER A 59 -9.64 14.62 10.22
CA SER A 59 -10.79 13.77 10.57
C SER A 59 -11.18 12.79 9.46
N ASP A 60 -10.95 13.16 8.20
CA ASP A 60 -11.32 12.36 7.03
C ASP A 60 -10.39 11.16 6.81
N GLY A 61 -9.29 11.12 7.57
CA GLY A 61 -8.40 9.97 7.61
C GLY A 61 -9.06 8.77 8.26
N GLY A 62 -8.55 7.59 7.94
CA GLY A 62 -9.07 6.35 8.51
C GLY A 62 -8.34 5.12 8.02
N MET A 63 -8.91 3.96 8.29
CA MET A 63 -8.35 2.67 7.88
C MET A 63 -9.30 1.89 7.00
N ILE A 64 -8.73 1.13 6.08
CA ILE A 64 -9.44 0.15 5.25
C ILE A 64 -9.03 -1.24 5.68
N TRP A 65 -9.99 -2.11 5.90
CA TRP A 65 -9.74 -3.52 6.20
C TRP A 65 -9.45 -4.27 4.91
N ALA A 66 -8.19 -4.23 4.49
CA ALA A 66 -7.73 -4.63 3.17
C ALA A 66 -8.21 -6.04 2.77
N SER A 67 -8.00 -7.07 3.62
CA SER A 67 -8.42 -8.44 3.32
C SER A 67 -9.93 -8.56 3.11
N ARG A 68 -10.73 -7.86 3.95
CA ARG A 68 -12.19 -7.83 3.79
C ARG A 68 -12.62 -7.10 2.53
N ALA A 69 -11.94 -6.00 2.20
CA ALA A 69 -12.23 -5.22 0.99
C ALA A 69 -11.95 -6.05 -0.27
N VAL A 70 -10.82 -6.77 -0.32
CA VAL A 70 -10.49 -7.68 -1.42
C VAL A 70 -11.51 -8.81 -1.54
N ALA A 71 -11.86 -9.48 -0.42
CA ALA A 71 -12.84 -10.56 -0.43
C ALA A 71 -14.22 -10.07 -0.89
N ALA A 72 -14.66 -8.89 -0.43
CA ALA A 72 -15.93 -8.30 -0.85
C ALA A 72 -15.93 -7.93 -2.34
N ALA A 73 -14.84 -7.36 -2.85
CA ALA A 73 -14.69 -7.03 -4.27
C ALA A 73 -14.72 -8.30 -5.14
N ALA A 74 -14.00 -9.35 -4.74
CA ALA A 74 -14.02 -10.63 -5.45
C ALA A 74 -15.41 -11.27 -5.46
N SER A 75 -16.09 -11.32 -4.30
CA SER A 75 -17.46 -11.84 -4.19
C SER A 75 -18.46 -11.04 -5.05
N LEU A 76 -18.36 -9.71 -5.05
CA LEU A 76 -19.20 -8.86 -5.88
C LEU A 76 -18.95 -9.11 -7.38
N ALA A 77 -17.70 -9.22 -7.78
CA ALA A 77 -17.34 -9.53 -9.17
C ALA A 77 -17.93 -10.89 -9.61
N GLN A 78 -17.81 -11.93 -8.77
CA GLN A 78 -18.37 -13.24 -9.05
C GLN A 78 -19.90 -13.18 -9.20
N ARG A 79 -20.61 -12.45 -8.31
CA ARG A 79 -22.08 -12.26 -8.45
C ARG A 79 -22.48 -11.54 -9.74
N LYS A 80 -21.55 -10.75 -10.31
CA LYS A 80 -21.72 -10.08 -11.61
C LYS A 80 -21.24 -10.93 -12.80
N GLY A 81 -20.98 -12.23 -12.60
CA GLY A 81 -20.59 -13.16 -13.66
C GLY A 81 -19.07 -13.23 -13.95
N VAL A 82 -18.22 -12.50 -13.20
CA VAL A 82 -16.76 -12.61 -13.35
C VAL A 82 -16.28 -13.96 -12.81
N ARG A 83 -15.52 -14.68 -13.61
CA ARG A 83 -14.90 -15.94 -13.19
C ARG A 83 -13.58 -15.67 -12.49
N VAL A 84 -13.53 -15.84 -11.18
CA VAL A 84 -12.31 -15.74 -10.37
C VAL A 84 -11.67 -17.12 -10.25
N ARG A 85 -10.39 -17.24 -10.59
CA ARG A 85 -9.60 -18.48 -10.48
C ARG A 85 -8.43 -18.27 -9.55
N SER A 86 -8.39 -19.00 -8.46
CA SER A 86 -7.25 -19.05 -7.53
C SER A 86 -6.27 -20.16 -7.92
N ASN A 87 -5.06 -20.10 -7.38
CA ASN A 87 -3.99 -21.08 -7.61
C ASN A 87 -3.60 -21.25 -9.10
N VAL A 88 -3.76 -20.20 -9.89
CA VAL A 88 -3.36 -20.15 -11.30
C VAL A 88 -2.18 -19.19 -11.44
N LYS A 89 -0.97 -19.72 -11.56
CA LYS A 89 0.26 -18.93 -11.76
C LYS A 89 0.49 -18.76 -13.27
N VAL A 90 0.27 -17.56 -13.79
CA VAL A 90 0.61 -17.22 -15.18
C VAL A 90 2.13 -17.09 -15.28
N VAL A 91 2.74 -17.78 -16.25
CA VAL A 91 4.20 -17.85 -16.41
C VAL A 91 4.70 -17.30 -17.75
N SER A 92 3.83 -17.18 -18.76
CA SER A 92 4.22 -16.62 -20.05
C SER A 92 3.07 -15.94 -20.78
N ILE A 93 3.45 -15.02 -21.68
CA ILE A 93 2.55 -14.28 -22.56
C ILE A 93 2.89 -14.69 -23.99
N GLN A 94 1.89 -15.16 -24.74
CA GLN A 94 2.02 -15.50 -26.14
C GLN A 94 1.47 -14.36 -26.98
N LYS A 95 2.30 -13.80 -27.85
CA LYS A 95 1.95 -12.67 -28.71
C LYS A 95 2.48 -12.84 -30.13
N ASP A 96 1.82 -12.18 -31.08
CA ASP A 96 2.28 -12.01 -32.44
C ASP A 96 2.25 -10.53 -32.85
N LYS A 97 2.32 -10.26 -34.15
CA LYS A 97 2.29 -8.89 -34.72
C LYS A 97 0.96 -8.14 -34.46
N THR A 98 -0.11 -8.85 -34.12
CA THR A 98 -1.45 -8.28 -33.92
C THR A 98 -1.77 -8.04 -32.44
N GLY A 99 -0.96 -8.57 -31.51
CA GLY A 99 -1.12 -8.40 -30.07
C GLY A 99 -0.97 -9.70 -29.27
N ILE A 100 -1.45 -9.67 -28.02
CA ILE A 100 -1.46 -10.84 -27.14
C ILE A 100 -2.58 -11.79 -27.57
N LYS A 101 -2.24 -13.06 -27.79
CA LYS A 101 -3.19 -14.13 -28.12
C LYS A 101 -3.68 -14.85 -26.88
N SER A 102 -2.75 -15.14 -25.99
CA SER A 102 -3.06 -15.91 -24.81
C SER A 102 -2.00 -15.70 -23.71
N VAL A 103 -2.32 -16.17 -22.52
CA VAL A 103 -1.35 -16.40 -21.46
C VAL A 103 -1.33 -17.88 -21.10
N LYS A 104 -0.16 -18.38 -20.67
CA LYS A 104 0.01 -19.78 -20.26
C LYS A 104 0.28 -19.83 -18.76
N ASP A 105 -0.37 -20.73 -18.07
CA ASP A 105 -0.11 -20.98 -16.65
C ASP A 105 0.97 -22.03 -16.40
N ALA A 106 1.38 -22.18 -15.14
CA ALA A 106 2.40 -23.14 -14.73
C ALA A 106 1.98 -24.61 -14.92
N ALA A 107 0.67 -24.90 -15.02
CA ALA A 107 0.15 -26.22 -15.33
C ALA A 107 0.11 -26.52 -16.86
N GLY A 108 0.56 -25.56 -17.66
CA GLY A 108 0.60 -25.69 -19.12
C GLY A 108 -0.70 -25.31 -19.83
N LYS A 109 -1.74 -24.90 -19.09
CA LYS A 109 -3.01 -24.48 -19.66
C LYS A 109 -2.90 -23.10 -20.30
N THR A 110 -3.52 -22.95 -21.46
CA THR A 110 -3.62 -21.70 -22.21
C THR A 110 -4.95 -21.01 -21.91
N TRP A 111 -4.90 -19.68 -21.73
CA TRP A 111 -6.04 -18.82 -21.47
C TRP A 111 -6.10 -17.72 -22.52
N GLU A 112 -7.19 -17.65 -23.25
CA GLU A 112 -7.42 -16.70 -24.34
C GLU A 112 -8.40 -15.62 -23.93
N ALA A 113 -8.21 -14.41 -24.46
CA ALA A 113 -9.10 -13.28 -24.29
C ALA A 113 -8.87 -12.23 -25.38
N GLU A 114 -9.84 -11.36 -25.59
CA GLU A 114 -9.68 -10.21 -26.50
C GLU A 114 -8.73 -9.15 -25.93
N LYS A 115 -8.75 -8.94 -24.61
CA LYS A 115 -7.94 -7.95 -23.90
C LYS A 115 -7.37 -8.51 -22.60
N PHE A 116 -6.17 -8.08 -22.27
CA PHE A 116 -5.42 -8.56 -21.12
C PHE A 116 -5.01 -7.40 -20.22
N LEU A 117 -5.37 -7.45 -18.95
CA LEU A 117 -4.89 -6.50 -17.93
C LEU A 117 -3.98 -7.21 -16.93
N PHE A 118 -2.75 -6.75 -16.83
CA PHE A 118 -1.73 -7.28 -15.92
C PHE A 118 -1.70 -6.47 -14.62
N CYS A 119 -2.14 -7.09 -13.52
CA CYS A 119 -2.15 -6.54 -12.16
C CYS A 119 -1.29 -7.40 -11.23
N GLY A 120 -0.11 -7.83 -11.67
CA GLY A 120 0.72 -8.83 -11.01
C GLY A 120 1.45 -8.34 -9.74
N GLY A 121 1.34 -7.05 -9.38
CA GLY A 121 2.05 -6.49 -8.23
C GLY A 121 3.55 -6.83 -8.30
N TYR A 122 4.11 -7.38 -7.23
CA TYR A 122 5.52 -7.74 -7.15
C TYR A 122 5.97 -8.90 -8.08
N TRP A 123 5.04 -9.60 -8.75
CA TRP A 123 5.36 -10.55 -9.82
C TRP A 123 5.44 -9.91 -11.21
N SER A 124 5.00 -8.65 -11.36
CA SER A 124 5.04 -7.94 -12.65
C SER A 124 6.44 -7.89 -13.28
N PRO A 125 7.55 -7.70 -12.55
CA PRO A 125 8.88 -7.69 -13.15
C PRO A 125 9.27 -8.99 -13.85
N GLU A 126 8.83 -10.14 -13.34
CA GLU A 126 9.11 -11.44 -13.93
C GLU A 126 8.26 -11.65 -15.18
N LEU A 127 6.94 -11.46 -15.07
CA LEU A 127 6.00 -11.68 -16.16
C LEU A 127 6.17 -10.71 -17.33
N LEU A 128 6.52 -9.44 -17.02
CA LEU A 128 6.64 -8.36 -17.99
C LEU A 128 8.11 -7.99 -18.31
N LYS A 129 9.04 -8.92 -18.06
CA LYS A 129 10.48 -8.67 -18.22
C LYS A 129 10.85 -8.15 -19.61
N SER A 130 10.22 -8.67 -20.67
CA SER A 130 10.47 -8.27 -22.06
C SER A 130 10.12 -6.81 -22.38
N TYR A 131 9.37 -6.14 -21.51
CA TYR A 131 9.01 -4.72 -21.71
C TYR A 131 9.97 -3.75 -21.05
N GLY A 132 10.99 -4.24 -20.31
CA GLY A 132 12.03 -3.40 -19.70
C GLY A 132 11.52 -2.38 -18.68
N ILE A 133 10.37 -2.59 -18.07
CA ILE A 133 9.78 -1.68 -17.09
C ILE A 133 10.65 -1.63 -15.84
N PRO A 134 11.05 -0.44 -15.35
CA PRO A 134 12.06 -0.32 -14.30
C PRO A 134 11.50 -0.53 -12.88
N PHE A 135 10.95 -1.69 -12.60
CA PHE A 135 10.48 -2.06 -11.27
C PHE A 135 11.63 -2.33 -10.29
N LYS A 136 11.43 -1.94 -9.04
CA LYS A 136 12.28 -2.32 -7.92
C LYS A 136 11.44 -2.93 -6.80
N ILE A 137 11.53 -4.24 -6.65
CA ILE A 137 10.83 -4.91 -5.55
C ILE A 137 11.61 -4.74 -4.25
N THR A 138 10.92 -4.31 -3.20
CA THR A 138 11.50 -4.20 -1.85
C THR A 138 10.66 -4.98 -0.83
N ARG A 139 11.38 -5.57 0.13
CA ARG A 139 10.79 -6.32 1.24
C ARG A 139 10.43 -5.34 2.35
N GLN A 140 9.19 -5.37 2.79
CA GLN A 140 8.65 -4.53 3.85
C GLN A 140 8.20 -5.39 5.03
N GLU A 141 8.47 -4.92 6.23
CA GLU A 141 8.16 -5.64 7.46
C GLU A 141 7.08 -4.91 8.26
N GLN A 142 6.26 -5.67 8.95
CA GLN A 142 5.15 -5.18 9.76
C GLN A 142 5.12 -5.93 11.08
N LEU A 143 4.89 -5.19 12.16
CA LEU A 143 4.73 -5.73 13.51
C LEU A 143 3.26 -5.60 13.93
N PHE A 144 2.71 -6.68 14.43
CA PHE A 144 1.35 -6.77 14.95
C PHE A 144 1.44 -7.06 16.44
N LEU A 145 1.18 -6.04 17.27
CA LEU A 145 1.23 -6.14 18.73
C LEU A 145 -0.15 -6.50 19.28
N ARG A 146 -0.21 -7.44 20.20
CA ARG A 146 -1.42 -7.83 20.92
C ARG A 146 -1.45 -7.17 22.30
N PRO A 147 -2.21 -6.09 22.51
CA PRO A 147 -2.35 -5.50 23.82
C PRO A 147 -3.18 -6.41 24.75
N LEU A 148 -2.55 -6.89 25.83
CA LEU A 148 -3.18 -7.76 26.82
C LEU A 148 -4.02 -6.97 27.84
N PHE A 149 -3.67 -5.70 28.07
CA PHE A 149 -4.37 -4.79 28.99
C PHE A 149 -4.64 -3.44 28.31
N ASN A 150 -5.53 -2.64 28.88
CA ASN A 150 -5.94 -1.33 28.39
C ASN A 150 -6.35 -1.31 26.89
N ARG A 151 -6.79 -2.45 26.36
CA ARG A 151 -7.11 -2.64 24.96
C ARG A 151 -8.15 -1.65 24.44
N GLY A 152 -9.09 -1.24 25.30
CA GLY A 152 -10.10 -0.24 24.96
C GLY A 152 -9.52 1.09 24.51
N ARG A 153 -8.39 1.51 25.09
CA ARG A 153 -7.72 2.79 24.75
C ARG A 153 -7.15 2.83 23.33
N TYR A 154 -6.88 1.67 22.75
CA TYR A 154 -6.30 1.53 21.41
C TYR A 154 -7.32 1.14 20.34
N ARG A 155 -8.61 1.15 20.68
CA ARG A 155 -9.68 0.95 19.70
C ARG A 155 -9.81 2.17 18.80
N PRO A 156 -10.34 2.01 17.57
CA PRO A 156 -10.49 3.12 16.61
C PRO A 156 -11.26 4.33 17.13
N GLU A 157 -12.16 4.14 18.11
CA GLU A 157 -12.93 5.21 18.72
C GLU A 157 -12.07 6.14 19.59
N HIS A 158 -10.92 5.65 20.09
CA HIS A 158 -10.05 6.35 21.03
C HIS A 158 -8.61 6.51 20.51
N PHE A 159 -8.27 5.88 19.40
CA PHE A 159 -6.92 5.84 18.87
C PHE A 159 -6.96 5.98 17.35
N PRO A 160 -6.48 7.10 16.77
CA PRO A 160 -6.50 7.32 15.34
C PRO A 160 -5.47 6.45 14.62
N VAL A 161 -5.58 6.36 13.31
CA VAL A 161 -4.43 5.96 12.49
C VAL A 161 -3.31 6.95 12.76
N PHE A 162 -2.11 6.48 12.99
CA PHE A 162 -0.97 7.36 13.29
C PHE A 162 0.18 7.18 12.31
N ALA A 163 0.95 8.22 12.12
CA ALA A 163 2.15 8.17 11.32
C ALA A 163 3.21 9.14 11.87
N SER A 164 4.46 8.83 11.62
CA SER A 164 5.60 9.73 11.67
C SER A 164 6.48 9.38 10.47
N LEU A 165 6.07 9.80 9.28
CA LEU A 165 6.70 9.38 8.03
C LEU A 165 8.09 10.01 7.87
N THR A 166 8.33 11.17 8.47
CA THR A 166 9.69 11.73 8.63
C THR A 166 10.61 10.77 9.40
N GLN A 167 10.08 9.93 10.31
CA GLN A 167 10.80 8.85 10.98
C GLN A 167 10.62 7.48 10.32
N GLY A 168 9.73 7.36 9.31
CA GLY A 168 9.45 6.16 8.55
C GLY A 168 8.31 5.31 9.10
N PHE A 169 7.77 5.58 10.28
CA PHE A 169 6.79 4.70 10.93
C PHE A 169 5.34 5.14 10.72
N TYR A 170 4.46 4.16 10.64
CA TYR A 170 3.01 4.34 10.66
C TYR A 170 2.33 3.17 11.39
N GLY A 171 1.14 3.39 11.89
CA GLY A 171 0.41 2.34 12.58
C GLY A 171 -1.11 2.55 12.57
N PHE A 172 -1.80 1.48 12.95
CA PHE A 172 -3.25 1.41 12.99
C PHE A 172 -3.72 1.01 14.38
N PRO A 173 -4.91 1.49 14.82
CA PRO A 173 -5.53 1.06 16.07
C PRO A 173 -5.81 -0.45 16.09
N VAL A 174 -6.23 -0.93 17.25
CA VAL A 174 -6.70 -2.32 17.40
C VAL A 174 -7.83 -2.56 16.42
N HIS A 175 -7.65 -3.54 15.54
CA HIS A 175 -8.70 -3.98 14.65
C HIS A 175 -9.41 -5.25 15.15
N VAL A 176 -10.34 -5.79 14.35
CA VAL A 176 -11.19 -6.92 14.75
C VAL A 176 -10.43 -8.19 15.15
N GLN A 177 -9.20 -8.39 14.66
CA GLN A 177 -8.36 -9.53 15.04
C GLN A 177 -7.58 -9.29 16.35
N GLY A 178 -7.71 -8.10 16.93
CA GLY A 178 -7.23 -7.81 18.28
C GLY A 178 -5.83 -7.31 18.41
N PHE A 179 -5.17 -6.87 17.34
CA PHE A 179 -3.82 -6.34 17.40
C PHE A 179 -3.70 -4.93 16.79
N ILE A 180 -2.67 -4.22 17.22
CA ILE A 180 -2.20 -2.94 16.69
C ILE A 180 -1.15 -3.23 15.65
N LYS A 181 -1.29 -2.65 14.46
CA LYS A 181 -0.28 -2.75 13.42
C LYS A 181 0.70 -1.59 13.50
N LEU A 182 1.99 -1.91 13.36
CA LEU A 182 3.08 -0.94 13.13
C LEU A 182 3.88 -1.37 11.90
N GLY A 183 4.21 -0.43 11.02
CA GLY A 183 5.03 -0.68 9.85
C GLY A 183 6.09 0.41 9.66
N ASP A 184 7.14 0.07 8.93
CA ASP A 184 8.13 1.02 8.43
C ASP A 184 7.87 1.22 6.92
N HIS A 185 7.57 2.46 6.53
CA HIS A 185 7.28 2.81 5.14
C HIS A 185 8.54 3.09 4.31
N ARG A 186 9.67 3.25 4.96
CA ARG A 186 10.95 3.40 4.23
C ARG A 186 11.21 2.16 3.38
N LYS A 187 11.73 2.37 2.17
CA LYS A 187 12.02 1.27 1.25
C LYS A 187 12.99 0.28 1.90
N GLY A 188 12.54 -0.96 2.07
CA GLY A 188 13.33 -2.04 2.63
C GLY A 188 14.35 -2.60 1.65
N ALA A 189 14.93 -3.75 1.98
CA ALA A 189 15.93 -4.40 1.14
C ALA A 189 15.36 -4.75 -0.24
N LYS A 190 16.16 -4.52 -1.30
CA LYS A 190 15.84 -4.96 -2.65
C LYS A 190 15.78 -6.48 -2.71
N VAL A 191 14.78 -7.02 -3.38
CA VAL A 191 14.56 -8.46 -3.55
C VAL A 191 14.52 -8.78 -5.03
N LEU A 192 15.25 -9.81 -5.43
CA LEU A 192 15.31 -10.29 -6.81
C LEU A 192 14.33 -11.44 -7.07
N LYS A 193 14.07 -12.27 -6.04
CA LYS A 193 13.13 -13.40 -6.10
C LYS A 193 12.22 -13.33 -4.88
N VAL A 194 10.92 -13.23 -5.09
CA VAL A 194 9.91 -13.02 -4.05
C VAL A 194 9.33 -14.31 -3.46
N ASP A 195 9.46 -15.43 -4.15
CA ASP A 195 8.90 -16.73 -3.74
C ASP A 195 9.80 -17.51 -2.77
N ARG A 196 10.66 -16.80 -2.02
CA ARG A 196 11.57 -17.39 -1.02
C ARG A 196 10.91 -17.35 0.37
N GLU A 197 10.78 -18.51 1.00
CA GLU A 197 10.17 -18.64 2.33
C GLU A 197 11.00 -17.99 3.45
N ASP A 198 12.33 -18.05 3.36
CA ASP A 198 13.24 -17.42 4.32
C ASP A 198 13.08 -15.89 4.40
N LEU A 199 12.46 -15.27 3.39
CA LEU A 199 12.17 -13.85 3.37
C LEU A 199 10.80 -13.49 3.98
N ARG A 200 10.04 -14.45 4.49
CA ARG A 200 8.68 -14.21 5.03
C ARG A 200 8.63 -13.92 6.52
N THR A 201 9.74 -14.04 7.24
CA THR A 201 9.85 -13.74 8.67
C THR A 201 10.42 -12.35 8.91
N CYS A 202 9.90 -11.63 9.90
CA CYS A 202 10.46 -10.35 10.29
C CYS A 202 11.87 -10.48 10.88
N SER A 203 12.71 -9.51 10.57
CA SER A 203 14.08 -9.48 11.11
C SER A 203 14.09 -8.96 12.56
N PRO A 204 14.98 -9.49 13.43
CA PRO A 204 15.16 -8.96 14.77
C PRO A 204 15.53 -7.46 14.79
N LYS A 205 16.23 -6.99 13.77
CA LYS A 205 16.58 -5.59 13.58
C LYS A 205 15.33 -4.72 13.40
N PHE A 206 14.36 -5.19 12.61
CA PHE A 206 13.11 -4.47 12.39
C PHE A 206 12.30 -4.37 13.69
N GLU A 207 12.14 -5.50 14.40
CA GLU A 207 11.46 -5.51 15.70
C GLU A 207 12.11 -4.51 16.68
N LYS A 208 13.44 -4.58 16.83
CA LYS A 208 14.20 -3.63 17.68
C LYS A 208 13.92 -2.18 17.33
N ASN A 209 13.89 -1.85 16.04
CA ASN A 209 13.60 -0.48 15.57
C ASN A 209 12.16 -0.05 15.90
N CYS A 210 11.20 -0.94 15.71
CA CYS A 210 9.79 -0.70 16.06
C CYS A 210 9.64 -0.45 17.57
N ARG A 211 10.27 -1.29 18.41
CA ARG A 211 10.22 -1.13 19.86
C ARG A 211 10.90 0.16 20.34
N ALA A 212 12.01 0.55 19.72
CA ALA A 212 12.69 1.83 20.02
C ALA A 212 11.78 3.02 19.66
N PHE A 213 11.11 2.99 18.52
CA PHE A 213 10.13 4.00 18.13
C PHE A 213 8.97 4.07 19.13
N LEU A 214 8.38 2.93 19.47
CA LEU A 214 7.26 2.85 20.42
C LEU A 214 7.66 3.33 21.81
N LYS A 215 8.82 2.89 22.33
CA LYS A 215 9.33 3.32 23.64
C LYS A 215 9.43 4.85 23.74
N LYS A 216 9.81 5.49 22.64
CA LYS A 216 9.89 6.95 22.56
C LYS A 216 8.52 7.61 22.41
N THR A 217 7.64 7.05 21.57
CA THR A 217 6.42 7.74 21.08
C THR A 217 5.15 7.29 21.79
N ILE A 218 4.98 6.00 22.04
CA ILE A 218 3.83 5.38 22.72
C ILE A 218 4.37 4.33 23.71
N PRO A 219 4.94 4.77 24.86
CA PRO A 219 5.72 3.89 25.73
C PRO A 219 4.98 2.66 26.25
N GLU A 220 3.67 2.74 26.43
CA GLU A 220 2.85 1.60 26.87
C GLU A 220 2.84 0.48 25.85
N LEU A 221 2.79 0.79 24.55
CA LEU A 221 2.83 -0.23 23.48
C LEU A 221 4.17 -0.95 23.40
N ALA A 222 5.25 -0.32 23.82
CA ALA A 222 6.57 -0.96 23.82
C ALA A 222 6.70 -2.11 24.84
N LYS A 223 5.77 -2.17 25.82
CA LYS A 223 5.75 -3.19 26.88
C LYS A 223 5.03 -4.48 26.46
N PHE A 224 4.31 -4.48 25.34
CA PHE A 224 3.61 -5.67 24.87
C PHE A 224 4.59 -6.61 24.20
N GLU A 225 4.79 -7.79 24.79
CA GLU A 225 5.73 -8.81 24.31
C GLU A 225 5.11 -9.74 23.27
N ASP A 226 3.78 -9.96 23.36
CA ASP A 226 3.06 -10.77 22.37
C ASP A 226 2.90 -10.01 21.05
N PHE A 227 3.54 -10.54 20.01
CA PHE A 227 3.53 -9.95 18.68
C PHE A 227 3.65 -10.99 17.56
N GLU A 228 3.20 -10.62 16.38
CA GLU A 228 3.40 -11.34 15.14
C GLU A 228 4.16 -10.46 14.15
N GLY A 229 5.15 -11.03 13.47
CA GLY A 229 5.86 -10.37 12.40
C GLY A 229 5.29 -10.78 11.03
N HIS A 230 5.01 -9.81 10.17
CA HIS A 230 4.54 -10.05 8.81
C HIS A 230 5.43 -9.36 7.79
N VAL A 231 5.50 -9.93 6.60
CA VAL A 231 6.27 -9.40 5.48
C VAL A 231 5.35 -9.17 4.29
N CYS A 232 5.55 -8.05 3.61
CA CYS A 232 4.92 -7.74 2.34
C CYS A 232 5.95 -7.18 1.36
N TRP A 233 5.55 -7.00 0.12
CA TRP A 233 6.42 -6.55 -0.96
C TRP A 233 5.86 -5.27 -1.57
N TYR A 234 6.75 -4.30 -1.84
CA TYR A 234 6.40 -3.14 -2.67
C TYR A 234 6.98 -3.32 -4.06
N ASP A 235 6.17 -3.07 -5.06
CA ASP A 235 6.54 -2.94 -6.46
C ASP A 235 6.79 -1.47 -6.78
N ASN A 236 8.00 -0.99 -6.45
CA ASN A 236 8.33 0.43 -6.60
C ASN A 236 8.70 0.76 -8.04
N THR A 237 8.22 1.91 -8.49
CA THR A 237 8.73 2.63 -9.66
C THR A 237 9.86 3.59 -9.26
N PRO A 238 10.67 4.11 -10.20
CA PRO A 238 11.72 5.08 -9.89
C PRO A 238 11.22 6.38 -9.25
N ASP A 239 10.02 6.81 -9.64
CA ASP A 239 9.37 8.06 -9.22
C ASP A 239 8.27 7.88 -8.18
N ASP A 240 8.06 6.65 -7.74
CA ASP A 240 6.98 6.23 -6.83
C ASP A 240 5.55 6.44 -7.36
N ASP A 241 5.37 6.92 -8.59
CA ASP A 241 4.07 7.05 -9.25
C ASP A 241 3.61 5.70 -9.84
N PHE A 242 2.31 5.49 -9.87
CA PHE A 242 1.69 4.27 -10.41
C PHE A 242 1.95 4.12 -11.91
N ILE A 243 1.77 2.90 -12.40
CA ILE A 243 1.70 2.61 -13.83
C ILE A 243 0.26 2.21 -14.14
N MET A 244 -0.39 2.94 -15.03
CA MET A 244 -1.75 2.69 -15.52
C MET A 244 -1.77 3.02 -17.02
N ASP A 245 -1.50 2.02 -17.87
CA ASP A 245 -1.27 2.26 -19.29
C ASP A 245 -1.54 1.02 -20.15
N ARG A 246 -1.40 1.19 -21.47
CA ARG A 246 -1.25 0.09 -22.44
C ARG A 246 0.19 -0.41 -22.42
N LEU A 247 0.38 -1.69 -22.67
CA LEU A 247 1.72 -2.22 -22.91
C LEU A 247 2.27 -1.74 -24.27
N PRO A 248 3.56 -1.46 -24.37
CA PRO A 248 4.18 -1.08 -25.65
C PRO A 248 3.99 -2.15 -26.72
N ASP A 249 3.71 -1.75 -27.94
CA ASP A 249 3.62 -2.60 -29.14
C ASP A 249 2.55 -3.71 -29.08
N VAL A 250 1.60 -3.62 -28.13
CA VAL A 250 0.47 -4.58 -28.00
C VAL A 250 -0.85 -3.84 -27.74
N PRO A 251 -1.72 -3.72 -28.76
CA PRO A 251 -2.93 -2.91 -28.68
C PRO A 251 -3.96 -3.43 -27.65
N ASN A 252 -3.94 -4.72 -27.33
CA ASN A 252 -4.87 -5.38 -26.43
C ASN A 252 -4.27 -5.72 -25.04
N GLY A 253 -3.02 -5.29 -24.76
CA GLY A 253 -2.35 -5.48 -23.50
C GLY A 253 -2.36 -4.23 -22.65
N PHE A 254 -2.68 -4.35 -21.33
CA PHE A 254 -2.79 -3.25 -20.38
C PHE A 254 -2.08 -3.62 -19.08
N ILE A 255 -1.68 -2.62 -18.32
CA ILE A 255 -0.97 -2.79 -17.05
C ILE A 255 -1.48 -1.82 -15.99
N ALA A 256 -1.68 -2.33 -14.76
CA ALA A 256 -1.83 -1.56 -13.55
C ALA A 256 -0.89 -2.13 -12.48
N ALA A 257 0.22 -1.45 -12.22
CA ALA A 257 1.30 -1.92 -11.35
C ALA A 257 2.13 -0.75 -10.81
N GLY A 258 3.20 -1.06 -10.07
CA GLY A 258 4.11 -0.03 -9.56
C GLY A 258 3.46 0.87 -8.51
N PHE A 259 2.62 0.29 -7.65
CA PHE A 259 1.87 1.07 -6.67
C PHE A 259 2.70 1.54 -5.47
N SER A 260 3.97 1.21 -5.41
CA SER A 260 4.99 1.77 -4.50
C SER A 260 4.57 1.79 -3.02
N GLY A 261 3.78 0.77 -2.60
CA GLY A 261 3.33 0.60 -1.22
C GLY A 261 2.18 1.50 -0.75
N HIS A 262 1.59 2.33 -1.63
CA HIS A 262 0.51 3.24 -1.23
C HIS A 262 -0.74 3.19 -2.14
N GLY A 263 -0.84 2.21 -3.04
CA GLY A 263 -1.91 2.11 -4.04
C GLY A 263 -3.24 1.58 -3.53
N PHE A 264 -3.29 0.81 -2.44
CA PHE A 264 -4.51 0.07 -2.06
C PHE A 264 -5.75 0.97 -1.88
N LYS A 265 -5.59 2.14 -1.28
CA LYS A 265 -6.68 3.11 -1.08
C LYS A 265 -7.29 3.61 -2.41
N PHE A 266 -6.55 3.52 -3.50
CA PHE A 266 -6.97 3.94 -4.83
C PHE A 266 -7.57 2.81 -5.68
N ALA A 267 -7.65 1.58 -5.19
CA ALA A 267 -8.10 0.41 -5.95
C ALA A 267 -9.43 0.62 -6.70
N PRO A 268 -10.48 1.25 -6.11
CA PRO A 268 -11.72 1.48 -6.84
C PRO A 268 -11.57 2.41 -8.05
N VAL A 269 -10.82 3.51 -7.88
CA VAL A 269 -10.60 4.46 -8.96
C VAL A 269 -9.63 3.92 -10.03
N VAL A 270 -8.62 3.15 -9.62
CA VAL A 270 -7.74 2.43 -10.54
C VAL A 270 -8.54 1.45 -11.38
N GLY A 271 -9.40 0.63 -10.74
CA GLY A 271 -10.26 -0.32 -11.43
C GLY A 271 -11.18 0.34 -12.46
N LYS A 272 -11.86 1.44 -12.07
CA LYS A 272 -12.71 2.22 -12.97
C LYS A 272 -11.91 2.75 -14.18
N SER A 273 -10.80 3.45 -13.92
CA SER A 273 -10.00 4.07 -14.97
C SER A 273 -9.40 3.06 -15.94
N MET A 274 -8.95 1.89 -15.43
CA MET A 274 -8.43 0.82 -16.30
C MET A 274 -9.55 0.18 -17.13
N ALA A 275 -10.74 -0.03 -16.57
CA ALA A 275 -11.89 -0.52 -17.31
C ALA A 275 -12.28 0.44 -18.44
N GLU A 276 -12.36 1.74 -18.16
CA GLU A 276 -12.64 2.77 -19.17
C GLU A 276 -11.56 2.80 -20.26
N LEU A 277 -10.27 2.77 -19.88
CA LEU A 277 -9.15 2.70 -20.83
C LEU A 277 -9.25 1.47 -21.73
N MET A 278 -9.61 0.32 -21.17
CA MET A 278 -9.73 -0.94 -21.92
C MET A 278 -10.95 -0.95 -22.85
N VAL A 279 -12.09 -0.43 -22.40
CA VAL A 279 -13.35 -0.53 -23.16
C VAL A 279 -13.46 0.59 -24.20
N THR A 280 -13.26 1.84 -23.76
CA THR A 280 -13.49 3.05 -24.58
C THR A 280 -12.20 3.68 -25.12
N GLY A 281 -11.05 3.36 -24.56
CA GLY A 281 -9.78 4.02 -24.82
C GLY A 281 -9.65 5.43 -24.23
N LYS A 282 -10.69 5.93 -23.54
CA LYS A 282 -10.78 7.29 -22.99
C LYS A 282 -11.24 7.23 -21.53
N PRO A 283 -10.33 7.11 -20.57
CA PRO A 283 -10.69 7.18 -19.15
C PRO A 283 -11.11 8.62 -18.79
N GLU A 284 -12.05 8.75 -17.86
CA GLU A 284 -12.53 10.03 -17.32
C GLU A 284 -11.37 10.81 -16.65
N LEU A 285 -10.53 10.07 -15.88
CA LEU A 285 -9.36 10.66 -15.26
C LEU A 285 -8.18 10.75 -16.25
N ASN A 286 -7.46 11.87 -16.20
CA ASN A 286 -6.24 12.03 -16.94
C ASN A 286 -5.14 11.12 -16.39
N LEU A 287 -4.79 10.08 -17.14
CA LEU A 287 -3.74 9.12 -16.78
C LEU A 287 -2.35 9.49 -17.29
N HIS A 288 -2.13 10.70 -17.82
CA HIS A 288 -0.85 11.10 -18.43
C HIS A 288 0.34 10.88 -17.49
N ARG A 289 0.20 11.21 -16.19
CA ARG A 289 1.21 11.02 -15.15
C ARG A 289 1.59 9.55 -14.96
N PHE A 290 0.70 8.62 -15.25
CA PHE A 290 0.84 7.19 -14.98
C PHE A 290 1.27 6.37 -16.20
N ARG A 291 1.57 7.04 -17.34
CA ARG A 291 1.97 6.36 -18.57
C ARG A 291 3.38 5.80 -18.51
N LEU A 292 3.60 4.68 -19.21
CA LEU A 292 4.91 4.05 -19.36
C LEU A 292 5.92 4.92 -20.12
N THR A 293 5.43 5.80 -20.99
CA THR A 293 6.27 6.72 -21.80
C THR A 293 7.12 7.69 -20.97
N ARG A 294 6.79 7.85 -19.66
CA ARG A 294 7.64 8.64 -18.74
C ARG A 294 8.96 7.96 -18.40
N PHE A 295 9.10 6.68 -18.71
CA PHE A 295 10.33 5.92 -18.53
C PHE A 295 11.04 5.69 -19.87
N LYS A 296 12.37 5.69 -19.85
CA LYS A 296 13.17 5.20 -20.96
C LYS A 296 13.17 3.67 -20.89
N LEU A 297 12.22 3.02 -21.55
CA LEU A 297 12.15 1.56 -21.57
C LEU A 297 13.33 1.04 -22.39
N LYS A 298 14.07 0.07 -21.82
CA LYS A 298 15.11 -0.65 -22.56
C LYS A 298 14.41 -1.64 -23.50
N LYS A 299 14.66 -1.51 -24.78
CA LYS A 299 14.26 -2.49 -25.80
C LYS A 299 15.03 -3.80 -25.61
#